data_486af79c798d7cb34983fc4a572f00c9
#
_entry.id   486af79c798d7cb34983fc4a572f00c9
#
_cell.length_a   1.000
_cell.length_b   1.000
_cell.length_c   1.000
_cell.angle_alpha   90.00
_cell.angle_beta   90.00
_cell.angle_gamma   90.00
#
_symmetry.space_group_name_H-M   'P 1'
#
loop_
_entity.id
_entity.type
_entity.pdbx_description
1 polymer ?
#
loop_
_entity_poly.entity_id
_entity_poly.type
_entity_poly.pdbx_seq_one_letter_code
_entity_poly.pdbx_strand_id
1 'polypeptide(L)'
;MENLLFILGKISLFIHITAGITTLIAGPIAIYANLKNIKMHRAAGMAFFIAMNIVCISAVIGYFKHQDQLFYVFLLGVAIFVYGKILRGVRAIKLMKGGSVIRFDFIYTVLIGVAGVWMVGMAGWNYMKRSQIALVILFAVFGLALLKDTYDNFIYFLSPQNYTSVQWLKLHVGSMLGAFTASTTAFTVTTAHFLPWYAQWFGPFLLLLPLQIYWSRRFETQYQQEMIVA
;
A
#
# COMPACT_ATOMS: atom_id res chain seq x y z
N MET A 1 -30.39 -1.67 -19.27
CA MET A 1 -28.94 -1.88 -19.07
C MET A 1 -28.33 -0.74 -18.25
N GLU A 2 -28.61 0.52 -18.55
CA GLU A 2 -28.09 1.69 -17.78
C GLU A 2 -28.46 1.70 -16.29
N ASN A 3 -29.72 1.38 -15.94
CA ASN A 3 -30.15 1.28 -14.56
C ASN A 3 -29.38 0.22 -13.76
N LEU A 4 -29.05 -0.91 -14.37
CA LEU A 4 -28.25 -1.98 -13.72
C LEU A 4 -26.83 -1.51 -13.46
N LEU A 5 -26.18 -0.88 -14.43
CA LEU A 5 -24.82 -0.33 -14.27
C LEU A 5 -24.77 0.78 -13.22
N PHE A 6 -25.81 1.60 -13.11
CA PHE A 6 -25.93 2.64 -12.10
C PHE A 6 -26.05 2.02 -10.69
N ILE A 7 -26.89 0.99 -10.51
CA ILE A 7 -27.07 0.28 -9.24
C ILE A 7 -25.77 -0.41 -8.81
N LEU A 8 -25.12 -1.14 -9.74
CA LEU A 8 -23.84 -1.80 -9.48
C LEU A 8 -22.75 -0.81 -9.06
N GLY A 9 -22.72 0.38 -9.66
CA GLY A 9 -21.80 1.44 -9.28
C GLY A 9 -22.02 1.95 -7.86
N LYS A 10 -23.28 2.13 -7.43
CA LYS A 10 -23.62 2.53 -6.03
C LYS A 10 -23.25 1.44 -5.03
N ILE A 11 -23.52 0.17 -5.35
CA ILE A 11 -23.17 -0.96 -4.50
C ILE A 11 -21.64 -1.07 -4.36
N SER A 12 -20.88 -0.94 -5.47
CA SER A 12 -19.42 -0.96 -5.44
C SER A 12 -18.85 0.17 -4.57
N LEU A 13 -19.39 1.38 -4.68
CA LEU A 13 -18.99 2.52 -3.85
C LEU A 13 -19.30 2.29 -2.36
N PHE A 14 -20.47 1.76 -2.04
CA PHE A 14 -20.84 1.43 -0.66
C PHE A 14 -19.89 0.38 -0.06
N ILE A 15 -19.59 -0.67 -0.81
CA ILE A 15 -18.64 -1.71 -0.41
C ILE A 15 -17.22 -1.10 -0.23
N HIS A 16 -16.80 -0.22 -1.14
CA HIS A 16 -15.51 0.48 -1.05
C HIS A 16 -15.39 1.30 0.24
N ILE A 17 -16.39 2.11 0.55
CA ILE A 17 -16.41 2.96 1.75
C ILE A 17 -16.41 2.11 3.02
N THR A 18 -17.26 1.08 3.09
CA THR A 18 -17.33 0.19 4.26
C THR A 18 -16.00 -0.55 4.48
N ALA A 19 -15.39 -1.06 3.41
CA ALA A 19 -14.08 -1.68 3.49
C ALA A 19 -12.99 -0.66 3.89
N GLY A 20 -13.03 0.57 3.36
CA GLY A 20 -12.13 1.65 3.74
C GLY A 20 -12.22 1.99 5.24
N ILE A 21 -13.42 2.13 5.80
CA ILE A 21 -13.63 2.34 7.24
C ILE A 21 -13.06 1.17 8.04
N THR A 22 -13.28 -0.06 7.57
CA THR A 22 -12.71 -1.26 8.21
C THR A 22 -11.20 -1.20 8.26
N THR A 23 -10.51 -0.73 7.19
CA THR A 23 -9.05 -0.59 7.21
C THR A 23 -8.58 0.44 8.21
N LEU A 24 -9.29 1.58 8.34
CA LEU A 24 -8.96 2.65 9.28
C LEU A 24 -9.13 2.23 10.75
N ILE A 25 -10.00 1.27 11.03
CA ILE A 25 -10.20 0.71 12.38
C ILE A 25 -9.23 -0.45 12.63
N ALA A 26 -9.14 -1.40 11.71
CA ALA A 26 -8.34 -2.62 11.87
C ALA A 26 -6.83 -2.33 11.88
N GLY A 27 -6.36 -1.32 11.13
CA GLY A 27 -4.95 -0.92 11.09
C GLY A 27 -4.41 -0.54 12.47
N PRO A 28 -4.95 0.49 13.14
CA PRO A 28 -4.52 0.87 14.50
C PRO A 28 -4.66 -0.25 15.53
N ILE A 29 -5.73 -1.05 15.45
CA ILE A 29 -5.90 -2.22 16.33
C ILE A 29 -4.77 -3.23 16.11
N ALA A 30 -4.40 -3.54 14.87
CA ALA A 30 -3.30 -4.44 14.57
C ALA A 30 -1.96 -3.89 15.07
N ILE A 31 -1.70 -2.59 14.88
CA ILE A 31 -0.49 -1.93 15.34
C ILE A 31 -0.38 -2.00 16.88
N TYR A 32 -1.44 -1.65 17.58
CA TYR A 32 -1.47 -1.67 19.06
C TYR A 32 -1.36 -3.10 19.62
N ALA A 33 -2.10 -4.03 19.03
CA ALA A 33 -2.15 -5.42 19.46
C ALA A 33 -0.82 -6.18 19.29
N ASN A 34 0.03 -5.75 18.36
CA ASN A 34 1.36 -6.34 18.17
C ASN A 34 2.22 -6.30 19.46
N LEU A 35 2.00 -5.29 20.32
CA LEU A 35 2.72 -5.13 21.59
C LEU A 35 2.20 -6.01 22.73
N LYS A 36 0.93 -6.43 22.68
CA LYS A 36 0.23 -7.00 23.84
C LYS A 36 -0.42 -8.35 23.57
N ASN A 37 -0.91 -8.59 22.36
CA ASN A 37 -1.71 -9.78 22.04
C ASN A 37 -1.57 -10.18 20.57
N ILE A 38 -0.71 -11.16 20.31
CA ILE A 38 -0.46 -11.65 18.94
C ILE A 38 -1.70 -12.25 18.25
N LYS A 39 -2.64 -12.83 19.02
CA LYS A 39 -3.89 -13.36 18.45
C LYS A 39 -4.75 -12.21 17.91
N MET A 40 -4.87 -11.14 18.68
CA MET A 40 -5.60 -9.92 18.27
C MET A 40 -4.90 -9.22 17.09
N HIS A 41 -3.56 -9.13 17.10
CA HIS A 41 -2.78 -8.64 15.95
C HIS A 41 -3.10 -9.41 14.68
N ARG A 42 -3.10 -10.75 14.73
CA ARG A 42 -3.40 -11.60 13.57
C ARG A 42 -4.84 -11.42 13.08
N ALA A 43 -5.82 -11.35 13.97
CA ALA A 43 -7.22 -11.17 13.62
C ALA A 43 -7.46 -9.79 12.96
N ALA A 44 -6.98 -8.71 13.59
CA ALA A 44 -7.08 -7.36 13.05
C ALA A 44 -6.27 -7.19 11.75
N GLY A 45 -5.07 -7.76 11.67
CA GLY A 45 -4.26 -7.77 10.45
C GLY A 45 -4.93 -8.52 9.30
N MET A 46 -5.63 -9.63 9.57
CA MET A 46 -6.40 -10.36 8.55
C MET A 46 -7.61 -9.54 8.09
N ALA A 47 -8.34 -8.90 9.02
CA ALA A 47 -9.45 -8.00 8.68
C ALA A 47 -8.96 -6.83 7.81
N PHE A 48 -7.82 -6.21 8.17
CA PHE A 48 -7.17 -5.17 7.37
C PHE A 48 -6.82 -5.68 5.97
N PHE A 49 -6.18 -6.84 5.86
CA PHE A 49 -5.78 -7.42 4.59
C PHE A 49 -6.99 -7.68 3.67
N ILE A 50 -8.06 -8.31 4.20
CA ILE A 50 -9.28 -8.59 3.42
C ILE A 50 -9.93 -7.29 2.97
N ALA A 51 -10.10 -6.34 3.88
CA ALA A 51 -10.71 -5.04 3.58
C ALA A 51 -9.91 -4.26 2.52
N MET A 52 -8.57 -4.25 2.60
CA MET A 52 -7.73 -3.59 1.58
C MET A 52 -7.83 -4.26 0.21
N ASN A 53 -7.96 -5.60 0.13
CA ASN A 53 -8.23 -6.27 -1.14
C ASN A 53 -9.56 -5.80 -1.75
N ILE A 54 -10.60 -5.68 -0.93
CA ILE A 54 -11.92 -5.17 -1.38
C ILE A 54 -11.80 -3.73 -1.87
N VAL A 55 -11.06 -2.86 -1.15
CA VAL A 55 -10.79 -1.48 -1.55
C VAL A 55 -10.08 -1.43 -2.91
N CYS A 56 -9.03 -2.23 -3.11
CA CYS A 56 -8.29 -2.26 -4.37
C CYS A 56 -9.15 -2.75 -5.54
N ILE A 57 -9.92 -3.82 -5.36
CA ILE A 57 -10.80 -4.38 -6.39
C ILE A 57 -11.90 -3.37 -6.77
N SER A 58 -12.54 -2.76 -5.78
CA SER A 58 -13.58 -1.75 -6.02
C SER A 58 -13.04 -0.47 -6.67
N ALA A 59 -11.78 -0.10 -6.40
CA ALA A 59 -11.11 1.01 -7.09
C ALA A 59 -10.91 0.72 -8.59
N VAL A 60 -10.56 -0.52 -8.95
CA VAL A 60 -10.47 -0.96 -10.36
C VAL A 60 -11.84 -0.86 -11.04
N ILE A 61 -12.93 -1.27 -10.38
CA ILE A 61 -14.30 -1.12 -10.91
C ILE A 61 -14.63 0.36 -11.11
N GLY A 62 -14.27 1.22 -10.15
CA GLY A 62 -14.44 2.68 -10.24
C GLY A 62 -13.71 3.29 -11.44
N TYR A 63 -12.48 2.82 -11.72
CA TYR A 63 -11.72 3.25 -12.89
C TYR A 63 -12.46 2.93 -14.20
N PHE A 64 -12.94 1.72 -14.40
CA PHE A 64 -13.65 1.37 -15.64
C PHE A 64 -14.92 2.19 -15.87
N LYS A 65 -15.52 2.73 -14.81
CA LYS A 65 -16.69 3.62 -14.91
C LYS A 65 -16.32 5.08 -15.26
N HIS A 66 -15.10 5.51 -14.94
CA HIS A 66 -14.66 6.90 -15.03
C HIS A 66 -13.28 7.02 -15.72
N GLN A 67 -12.99 6.14 -16.68
CA GLN A 67 -11.67 6.05 -17.34
C GLN A 67 -11.27 7.29 -18.15
N ASP A 68 -12.22 8.15 -18.49
CA ASP A 68 -12.04 9.45 -19.14
C ASP A 68 -11.48 10.53 -18.19
N GLN A 69 -11.57 10.32 -16.89
CA GLN A 69 -11.12 11.27 -15.88
C GLN A 69 -9.72 10.92 -15.37
N LEU A 70 -8.76 11.82 -15.60
CA LEU A 70 -7.35 11.63 -15.22
C LEU A 70 -7.15 11.26 -13.75
N PHE A 71 -8.00 11.77 -12.87
CA PHE A 71 -7.95 11.43 -11.44
C PHE A 71 -8.23 9.95 -11.17
N TYR A 72 -9.20 9.33 -11.85
CA TYR A 72 -9.45 7.89 -11.70
C TYR A 72 -8.36 7.02 -12.33
N VAL A 73 -7.73 7.51 -13.41
CA VAL A 73 -6.53 6.89 -13.99
C VAL A 73 -5.39 6.87 -12.96
N PHE A 74 -5.21 7.98 -12.23
CA PHE A 74 -4.24 8.05 -11.12
C PHE A 74 -4.61 7.11 -9.97
N LEU A 75 -5.88 7.06 -9.56
CA LEU A 75 -6.35 6.17 -8.48
C LEU A 75 -6.15 4.68 -8.81
N LEU A 76 -6.22 4.28 -10.08
CA LEU A 76 -5.85 2.93 -10.49
C LEU A 76 -4.39 2.63 -10.17
N GLY A 77 -3.47 3.56 -10.46
CA GLY A 77 -2.05 3.42 -10.09
C GLY A 77 -1.85 3.32 -8.58
N VAL A 78 -2.59 4.11 -7.80
CA VAL A 78 -2.58 4.02 -6.32
C VAL A 78 -3.10 2.67 -5.84
N ALA A 79 -4.17 2.14 -6.44
CA ALA A 79 -4.69 0.81 -6.08
C ALA A 79 -3.65 -0.30 -6.34
N ILE A 80 -2.92 -0.23 -7.47
CA ILE A 80 -1.83 -1.18 -7.78
C ILE A 80 -0.69 -1.03 -6.76
N PHE A 81 -0.31 0.21 -6.40
CA PHE A 81 0.71 0.48 -5.38
C PHE A 81 0.34 -0.15 -4.04
N VAL A 82 -0.89 0.09 -3.56
CA VAL A 82 -1.38 -0.45 -2.29
C VAL A 82 -1.45 -1.97 -2.32
N TYR A 83 -1.95 -2.54 -3.42
CA TYR A 83 -2.01 -3.98 -3.60
C TYR A 83 -0.62 -4.63 -3.55
N GLY A 84 0.38 -4.02 -4.20
CA GLY A 84 1.78 -4.44 -4.08
C GLY A 84 2.29 -4.42 -2.64
N LYS A 85 1.95 -3.39 -1.85
CA LYS A 85 2.31 -3.28 -0.43
C LYS A 85 1.72 -4.42 0.40
N ILE A 86 0.42 -4.68 0.30
CA ILE A 86 -0.22 -5.74 1.10
C ILE A 86 0.28 -7.14 0.72
N LEU A 87 0.50 -7.40 -0.57
CA LEU A 87 1.08 -8.66 -1.02
C LEU A 87 2.50 -8.86 -0.46
N ARG A 88 3.37 -7.85 -0.62
CA ARG A 88 4.74 -7.89 -0.11
C ARG A 88 4.77 -8.13 1.41
N GLY A 89 3.91 -7.44 2.15
CA GLY A 89 3.84 -7.59 3.59
C GLY A 89 3.45 -9.01 4.05
N VAL A 90 2.49 -9.64 3.37
CA VAL A 90 2.10 -11.04 3.65
C VAL A 90 3.19 -12.02 3.23
N ARG A 91 3.81 -11.81 2.05
CA ARG A 91 4.90 -12.65 1.55
C ARG A 91 6.12 -12.61 2.47
N ALA A 92 6.48 -11.43 3.00
CA ALA A 92 7.57 -11.27 3.95
C ALA A 92 7.41 -12.19 5.19
N ILE A 93 6.21 -12.30 5.77
CA ILE A 93 5.95 -13.21 6.88
C ILE A 93 6.06 -14.68 6.47
N LYS A 94 5.62 -15.04 5.26
CA LYS A 94 5.77 -16.42 4.76
C LYS A 94 7.24 -16.80 4.58
N LEU A 95 8.03 -15.90 4.00
CA LEU A 95 9.48 -16.10 3.79
C LEU A 95 10.24 -16.15 5.12
N MET A 96 9.90 -15.27 6.07
CA MET A 96 10.44 -15.29 7.44
C MET A 96 10.27 -16.64 8.11
N LYS A 97 9.17 -17.35 7.83
CA LYS A 97 8.85 -18.68 8.40
C LYS A 97 9.44 -19.86 7.62
N GLY A 98 10.40 -19.62 6.73
CA GLY A 98 11.03 -20.66 5.91
C GLY A 98 10.26 -21.02 4.63
N GLY A 99 9.27 -20.23 4.23
CA GLY A 99 8.62 -20.40 2.93
C GLY A 99 9.55 -20.10 1.77
N SER A 100 9.27 -20.66 0.60
CA SER A 100 10.04 -20.41 -0.62
C SER A 100 9.48 -19.25 -1.45
N VAL A 101 10.35 -18.62 -2.24
CA VAL A 101 9.94 -17.71 -3.30
C VAL A 101 9.28 -18.51 -4.43
N ILE A 102 8.16 -18.02 -4.93
CA ILE A 102 7.36 -18.69 -5.96
C ILE A 102 7.21 -17.78 -7.21
N ARG A 103 6.84 -18.38 -8.33
CA ARG A 103 6.65 -17.63 -9.61
C ARG A 103 5.72 -16.42 -9.47
N PHE A 104 4.72 -16.52 -8.62
CA PHE A 104 3.80 -15.42 -8.35
C PHE A 104 4.51 -14.17 -7.80
N ASP A 105 5.58 -14.34 -6.98
CA ASP A 105 6.35 -13.22 -6.43
C ASP A 105 7.01 -12.38 -7.53
N PHE A 106 7.51 -13.03 -8.58
CA PHE A 106 8.09 -12.34 -9.74
C PHE A 106 7.02 -11.74 -10.64
N ILE A 107 5.91 -12.44 -10.86
CA ILE A 107 4.81 -11.94 -11.71
C ILE A 107 4.26 -10.62 -11.15
N TYR A 108 3.89 -10.60 -9.86
CA TYR A 108 3.36 -9.36 -9.30
C TYR A 108 4.42 -8.25 -9.22
N THR A 109 5.70 -8.61 -9.00
CA THR A 109 6.80 -7.63 -9.03
C THR A 109 6.95 -6.97 -10.40
N VAL A 110 6.88 -7.74 -11.48
CA VAL A 110 6.88 -7.20 -12.84
C VAL A 110 5.65 -6.32 -13.09
N LEU A 111 4.47 -6.75 -12.64
CA LEU A 111 3.23 -5.98 -12.82
C LEU A 111 3.29 -4.61 -12.11
N ILE A 112 3.79 -4.54 -10.88
CA ILE A 112 3.97 -3.25 -10.20
C ILE A 112 5.05 -2.39 -10.86
N GLY A 113 6.09 -3.00 -11.43
CA GLY A 113 7.13 -2.30 -12.20
C GLY A 113 6.57 -1.67 -13.48
N VAL A 114 5.78 -2.42 -14.24
CA VAL A 114 5.09 -1.91 -15.42
C VAL A 114 4.16 -0.75 -15.05
N ALA A 115 3.41 -0.87 -13.95
CA ALA A 115 2.57 0.21 -13.45
C ALA A 115 3.40 1.43 -13.02
N GLY A 116 4.57 1.23 -12.42
CA GLY A 116 5.49 2.30 -12.07
C GLY A 116 5.99 3.09 -13.29
N VAL A 117 6.45 2.37 -14.34
CA VAL A 117 6.86 2.99 -15.61
C VAL A 117 5.69 3.76 -16.24
N TRP A 118 4.51 3.14 -16.27
CA TRP A 118 3.30 3.77 -16.78
C TRP A 118 2.96 5.07 -16.03
N MET A 119 2.99 5.07 -14.69
CA MET A 119 2.71 6.27 -13.89
C MET A 119 3.75 7.37 -14.13
N VAL A 120 5.04 7.06 -14.20
CA VAL A 120 6.09 8.04 -14.53
C VAL A 120 5.89 8.58 -15.94
N GLY A 121 5.54 7.73 -16.91
CA GLY A 121 5.18 8.15 -18.27
C GLY A 121 3.98 9.10 -18.29
N MET A 122 2.93 8.80 -17.49
CA MET A 122 1.76 9.68 -17.32
C MET A 122 2.13 11.04 -16.69
N ALA A 123 3.06 11.06 -15.73
CA ALA A 123 3.57 12.32 -15.17
C ALA A 123 4.23 13.18 -16.27
N GLY A 124 5.13 12.61 -17.06
CA GLY A 124 5.79 13.30 -18.16
C GLY A 124 4.81 13.78 -19.24
N TRP A 125 3.87 12.93 -19.64
CA TRP A 125 2.84 13.28 -20.61
C TRP A 125 1.95 14.43 -20.15
N ASN A 126 1.47 14.39 -18.91
CA ASN A 126 0.63 15.44 -18.34
C ASN A 126 1.40 16.75 -18.10
N TYR A 127 2.68 16.67 -17.79
CA TYR A 127 3.54 17.85 -17.72
C TYR A 127 3.67 18.56 -19.07
N MET A 128 3.92 17.79 -20.15
CA MET A 128 3.98 18.36 -21.51
C MET A 128 2.64 18.98 -21.94
N LYS A 129 1.53 18.39 -21.53
CA LYS A 129 0.18 18.91 -21.81
C LYS A 129 -0.24 20.08 -20.90
N ARG A 130 0.64 20.55 -20.02
CA ARG A 130 0.35 21.61 -19.03
C ARG A 130 -0.88 21.31 -18.15
N SER A 131 -1.07 20.03 -17.81
CA SER A 131 -2.12 19.60 -16.90
C SER A 131 -1.88 20.10 -15.48
N GLN A 132 -2.82 19.83 -14.57
CA GLN A 132 -2.71 20.23 -13.16
C GLN A 132 -1.42 19.71 -12.54
N ILE A 133 -0.54 20.60 -12.09
CA ILE A 133 0.78 20.28 -11.53
C ILE A 133 0.70 19.31 -10.34
N ALA A 134 -0.37 19.37 -9.54
CA ALA A 134 -0.61 18.45 -8.43
C ALA A 134 -0.67 16.99 -8.92
N LEU A 135 -1.44 16.70 -9.98
CA LEU A 135 -1.52 15.35 -10.55
C LEU A 135 -0.20 14.89 -11.16
N VAL A 136 0.53 15.80 -11.82
CA VAL A 136 1.88 15.49 -12.35
C VAL A 136 2.80 15.03 -11.22
N ILE A 137 2.84 15.77 -10.10
CA ILE A 137 3.65 15.43 -8.94
C ILE A 137 3.20 14.09 -8.33
N LEU A 138 1.90 13.88 -8.17
CA LEU A 138 1.35 12.65 -7.61
C LEU A 138 1.68 11.43 -8.48
N PHE A 139 1.49 11.51 -9.80
CA PHE A 139 1.88 10.44 -10.72
C PHE A 139 3.38 10.13 -10.64
N ALA A 140 4.24 11.16 -10.56
CA ALA A 140 5.69 10.98 -10.44
C ALA A 140 6.06 10.31 -9.12
N VAL A 141 5.55 10.79 -8.00
CA VAL A 141 5.86 10.27 -6.66
C VAL A 141 5.43 8.81 -6.51
N PHE A 142 4.19 8.48 -6.87
CA PHE A 142 3.70 7.10 -6.77
C PHE A 142 4.36 6.18 -7.79
N GLY A 143 4.64 6.67 -9.00
CA GLY A 143 5.37 5.91 -10.01
C GLY A 143 6.78 5.55 -9.57
N LEU A 144 7.53 6.52 -9.05
CA LEU A 144 8.87 6.28 -8.49
C LEU A 144 8.84 5.35 -7.27
N ALA A 145 7.81 5.47 -6.42
CA ALA A 145 7.63 4.55 -5.29
C ALA A 145 7.37 3.10 -5.76
N LEU A 146 6.57 2.89 -6.82
CA LEU A 146 6.37 1.57 -7.43
C LEU A 146 7.65 1.01 -8.02
N LEU A 147 8.46 1.83 -8.72
CA LEU A 147 9.75 1.40 -9.28
C LEU A 147 10.72 1.01 -8.17
N LYS A 148 10.77 1.79 -7.08
CA LYS A 148 11.56 1.45 -5.90
C LYS A 148 11.10 0.12 -5.29
N ASP A 149 9.80 -0.08 -5.11
CA ASP A 149 9.25 -1.32 -4.59
C ASP A 149 9.57 -2.52 -5.50
N THR A 150 9.56 -2.32 -6.82
CA THR A 150 9.95 -3.33 -7.81
C THR A 150 11.41 -3.71 -7.65
N TYR A 151 12.31 -2.73 -7.57
CA TYR A 151 13.74 -2.94 -7.35
C TYR A 151 13.98 -3.70 -6.03
N ASP A 152 13.40 -3.24 -4.93
CA ASP A 152 13.54 -3.90 -3.62
C ASP A 152 13.03 -5.35 -3.68
N ASN A 153 11.87 -5.60 -4.31
CA ASN A 153 11.31 -6.95 -4.45
C ASN A 153 12.24 -7.89 -5.22
N PHE A 154 12.83 -7.43 -6.34
CA PHE A 154 13.79 -8.24 -7.08
C PHE A 154 14.99 -8.63 -6.21
N ILE A 155 15.56 -7.70 -5.44
CA ILE A 155 16.67 -7.98 -4.54
C ILE A 155 16.26 -9.02 -3.49
N TYR A 156 15.09 -8.84 -2.84
CA TYR A 156 14.59 -9.76 -1.82
C TYR A 156 14.31 -11.17 -2.37
N PHE A 157 13.72 -11.27 -3.56
CA PHE A 157 13.28 -12.56 -4.11
C PHE A 157 14.35 -13.31 -4.88
N LEU A 158 15.36 -12.62 -5.41
CA LEU A 158 16.50 -13.28 -6.07
C LEU A 158 17.48 -13.92 -5.06
N SER A 159 17.61 -13.36 -3.86
CA SER A 159 18.55 -13.83 -2.86
C SER A 159 17.93 -13.88 -1.46
N PRO A 160 16.83 -14.64 -1.26
CA PRO A 160 16.08 -14.63 -0.01
C PRO A 160 16.89 -15.17 1.19
N GLN A 161 17.89 -16.01 0.93
CA GLN A 161 18.81 -16.57 1.93
C GLN A 161 19.71 -15.52 2.59
N ASN A 162 19.90 -14.36 1.96
CA ASN A 162 20.74 -13.28 2.49
C ASN A 162 20.00 -12.44 3.54
N TYR A 163 18.72 -12.74 3.80
CA TYR A 163 17.88 -11.93 4.68
C TYR A 163 17.53 -12.67 5.97
N THR A 164 17.74 -11.98 7.08
CA THR A 164 17.41 -12.46 8.41
C THR A 164 15.91 -12.36 8.69
N SER A 165 15.42 -13.08 9.70
CA SER A 165 14.02 -12.99 10.16
C SER A 165 13.62 -11.55 10.50
N VAL A 166 14.54 -10.76 11.06
CA VAL A 166 14.30 -9.34 11.38
C VAL A 166 14.13 -8.48 10.14
N GLN A 167 14.92 -8.71 9.09
CA GLN A 167 14.77 -7.97 7.83
C GLN A 167 13.43 -8.28 7.16
N TRP A 168 12.98 -9.53 7.18
CA TRP A 168 11.64 -9.91 6.72
C TRP A 168 10.53 -9.25 7.55
N LEU A 169 10.72 -9.19 8.88
CA LEU A 169 9.76 -8.53 9.76
C LEU A 169 9.68 -7.02 9.49
N LYS A 170 10.81 -6.36 9.27
CA LYS A 170 10.88 -4.94 8.86
C LYS A 170 10.14 -4.72 7.54
N LEU A 171 10.34 -5.62 6.57
CA LEU A 171 9.65 -5.56 5.29
C LEU A 171 8.13 -5.69 5.45
N HIS A 172 7.68 -6.62 6.32
CA HIS A 172 6.28 -6.75 6.67
C HIS A 172 5.70 -5.45 7.25
N VAL A 173 6.35 -4.93 8.29
CA VAL A 173 5.87 -3.72 9.00
C VAL A 173 5.88 -2.51 8.08
N GLY A 174 6.96 -2.28 7.34
CA GLY A 174 7.05 -1.17 6.39
C GLY A 174 5.98 -1.24 5.29
N SER A 175 5.71 -2.45 4.79
CA SER A 175 4.69 -2.67 3.77
C SER A 175 3.27 -2.46 4.32
N MET A 176 2.95 -2.98 5.50
CA MET A 176 1.62 -2.83 6.12
C MET A 176 1.36 -1.38 6.58
N LEU A 177 2.37 -0.72 7.17
CA LEU A 177 2.27 0.70 7.50
C LEU A 177 2.13 1.57 6.23
N GLY A 178 2.83 1.24 5.16
CA GLY A 178 2.66 1.92 3.87
C GLY A 178 1.25 1.77 3.30
N ALA A 179 0.66 0.58 3.36
CA ALA A 179 -0.72 0.36 2.96
C ALA A 179 -1.72 1.11 3.87
N PHE A 180 -1.48 1.12 5.18
CA PHE A 180 -2.30 1.88 6.13
C PHE A 180 -2.19 3.40 5.90
N THR A 181 -0.98 3.91 5.61
CA THR A 181 -0.76 5.31 5.24
C THR A 181 -1.58 5.67 4.00
N ALA A 182 -1.59 4.83 2.97
CA ALA A 182 -2.39 5.06 1.77
C ALA A 182 -3.90 5.09 2.06
N SER A 183 -4.40 4.20 2.94
CA SER A 183 -5.79 4.21 3.40
C SER A 183 -6.15 5.51 4.13
N THR A 184 -5.27 5.96 5.04
CA THR A 184 -5.45 7.22 5.78
C THR A 184 -5.38 8.42 4.82
N THR A 185 -4.49 8.40 3.83
CA THR A 185 -4.40 9.43 2.79
C THR A 185 -5.70 9.51 1.98
N ALA A 186 -6.23 8.36 1.53
CA ALA A 186 -7.50 8.32 0.82
C ALA A 186 -8.63 8.94 1.64
N PHE A 187 -8.71 8.60 2.93
CA PHE A 187 -9.67 9.21 3.86
C PHE A 187 -9.48 10.73 3.97
N THR A 188 -8.23 11.20 4.15
CA THR A 188 -7.94 12.63 4.29
C THR A 188 -8.30 13.42 3.03
N VAL A 189 -7.98 12.88 1.85
CA VAL A 189 -8.32 13.50 0.56
C VAL A 189 -9.82 13.62 0.34
N THR A 190 -10.61 12.67 0.85
CA THR A 190 -12.07 12.66 0.67
C THR A 190 -12.84 13.42 1.74
N THR A 191 -12.22 13.74 2.89
CA THR A 191 -12.94 14.37 4.03
C THR A 191 -12.36 15.71 4.46
N ALA A 192 -11.05 15.92 4.34
CA ALA A 192 -10.36 17.09 4.86
C ALA A 192 -10.16 18.17 3.78
N HIS A 193 -11.22 18.57 3.08
CA HIS A 193 -11.18 19.55 1.98
C HIS A 193 -10.71 20.95 2.41
N PHE A 194 -10.69 21.24 3.71
CA PHE A 194 -10.15 22.49 4.28
C PHE A 194 -8.62 22.55 4.26
N LEU A 195 -7.94 21.41 4.05
CA LEU A 195 -6.49 21.36 3.94
C LEU A 195 -6.04 21.59 2.48
N PRO A 196 -4.86 22.20 2.25
CA PRO A 196 -4.29 22.27 0.92
C PRO A 196 -3.96 20.87 0.39
N TRP A 197 -3.99 20.68 -0.93
CA TRP A 197 -3.84 19.38 -1.59
C TRP A 197 -2.58 18.61 -1.14
N TYR A 198 -1.46 19.29 -0.96
CA TYR A 198 -0.21 18.64 -0.51
C TYR A 198 -0.31 18.11 0.92
N ALA A 199 -1.04 18.79 1.81
CA ALA A 199 -1.26 18.33 3.17
C ALA A 199 -2.23 17.12 3.20
N GLN A 200 -3.23 17.10 2.32
CA GLN A 200 -4.12 15.96 2.19
C GLN A 200 -3.37 14.70 1.73
N TRP A 201 -2.47 14.83 0.76
CA TRP A 201 -1.76 13.71 0.15
C TRP A 201 -0.52 13.26 0.94
N PHE A 202 0.25 14.18 1.47
CA PHE A 202 1.52 13.87 2.13
C PHE A 202 1.46 13.94 3.66
N GLY A 203 0.45 14.61 4.24
CA GLY A 203 0.28 14.75 5.68
C GLY A 203 0.22 13.41 6.41
N PRO A 204 -0.63 12.45 6.01
CA PRO A 204 -0.69 11.14 6.64
C PRO A 204 0.63 10.37 6.61
N PHE A 205 1.39 10.48 5.51
CA PHE A 205 2.73 9.90 5.42
C PHE A 205 3.68 10.51 6.46
N LEU A 206 3.72 11.85 6.55
CA LEU A 206 4.58 12.55 7.51
C LEU A 206 4.22 12.23 8.96
N LEU A 207 2.92 12.07 9.27
CA LEU A 207 2.45 11.70 10.61
C LEU A 207 2.78 10.25 10.99
N LEU A 208 2.76 9.32 10.03
CA LEU A 208 3.01 7.89 10.27
C LEU A 208 4.49 7.51 10.09
N LEU A 209 5.30 8.35 9.47
CA LEU A 209 6.73 8.12 9.28
C LEU A 209 7.51 7.89 10.60
N PRO A 210 7.30 8.69 11.68
CA PRO A 210 7.94 8.44 12.97
C PRO A 210 7.64 7.05 13.53
N LEU A 211 6.41 6.56 13.36
CA LEU A 211 6.01 5.23 13.78
C LEU A 211 6.75 4.14 13.00
N GLN A 212 6.92 4.31 11.69
CA GLN A 212 7.69 3.39 10.85
C GLN A 212 9.16 3.36 11.26
N ILE A 213 9.77 4.51 11.51
CA ILE A 213 11.16 4.62 11.98
C ILE A 213 11.32 3.97 13.35
N TYR A 214 10.41 4.23 14.29
CA TYR A 214 10.41 3.63 15.63
C TYR A 214 10.41 2.11 15.57
N TRP A 215 9.50 1.50 14.81
CA TRP A 215 9.42 0.05 14.68
C TRP A 215 10.65 -0.55 14.00
N SER A 216 11.15 0.12 12.96
CA SER A 216 12.37 -0.33 12.27
C SER A 216 13.57 -0.39 13.21
N ARG A 217 13.79 0.65 14.02
CA ARG A 217 14.88 0.71 15.01
C ARG A 217 14.68 -0.30 16.15
N ARG A 218 13.46 -0.45 16.64
CA ARG A 218 13.16 -1.39 17.74
C ARG A 218 13.51 -2.83 17.36
N PHE A 219 13.18 -3.26 16.15
CA PHE A 219 13.53 -4.61 15.69
C PHE A 219 15.04 -4.79 15.50
N GLU A 220 15.77 -3.76 15.10
CA GLU A 220 17.24 -3.81 15.03
C GLU A 220 17.85 -4.03 16.41
N THR A 221 17.40 -3.29 17.40
CA THR A 221 17.92 -3.40 18.77
C THR A 221 17.64 -4.78 19.39
N GLN A 222 16.43 -5.31 19.19
CA GLN A 222 16.08 -6.66 19.66
C GLN A 222 16.97 -7.74 19.04
N TYR A 223 17.20 -7.65 17.73
CA TYR A 223 18.08 -8.60 17.02
C TYR A 223 19.54 -8.54 17.51
N GLN A 224 20.06 -7.35 17.72
CA GLN A 224 21.42 -7.17 18.26
C GLN A 224 21.55 -7.81 19.65
N GLN A 225 20.55 -7.66 20.51
CA GLN A 225 20.54 -8.27 21.84
C GLN A 225 20.49 -9.81 21.77
N GLU A 226 19.69 -10.39 20.88
CA GLU A 226 19.61 -11.83 20.69
C GLU A 226 20.95 -12.42 20.20
N MET A 227 21.66 -11.71 19.31
CA MET A 227 22.97 -12.13 18.80
C MET A 227 24.10 -12.04 19.83
N ILE A 228 23.98 -11.17 20.84
CA ILE A 228 24.99 -11.06 21.92
C ILE A 228 24.81 -12.14 22.98
N VAL A 229 23.59 -12.67 23.14
CA VAL A 229 23.23 -13.67 24.15
C VAL A 229 23.35 -15.12 23.62
N ALA A 230 23.41 -15.32 22.31
CA ALA A 230 23.56 -16.60 21.63
C ALA A 230 25.02 -16.95 21.40
#